data_76a8d39c75bbc1c785bf0b0cb2b63399
#
_entry.id   76a8d39c75bbc1c785bf0b0cb2b63399
#
_cell.length_a   1.000
_cell.length_b   1.000
_cell.length_c   1.000
_cell.angle_alpha   90.00
_cell.angle_beta   90.00
_cell.angle_gamma   90.00
#
_symmetry.space_group_name_H-M   'P 1'
#
loop_
_entity.id
_entity.type
_entity.pdbx_description
1 polymer ?
#
loop_
_entity_poly.entity_id
_entity_poly.type
_entity_poly.pdbx_seq_one_letter_code
_entity_poly.pdbx_strand_id
1 'polypeptide(L)'
;LVHGLGWKLSDAQTTEDFNRLAQGLTVGHLLECSGQGSGGNFGDQRHWQSIPDLAHMGYPIAEVFVDGTAIITKAPDTGGLVNFDTVRQQLLYEVHNPHAYFSPDVVLDMGQIELTDEGDNRVRLTGAQGSAPPQQLKVVAGFKEGFKADVTWGFSWPDAWDKVQAAEAIIRTQLQERRIPFDELFVEYPGLNSAHGALAPLPPAAELNERNEIWVRMVLRTPSKAAADGFGRLFPWMALSGPAYTCGFQGMNNSSELLGIWPTLIDRHLVKAHVDMLETQA
;
A
#
# COMPACT_ATOMS: atom_id res chain seq x y z
N LEU A 1 -12.75 -20.29 -4.45
CA LEU A 1 -12.75 -21.25 -3.34
C LEU A 1 -14.15 -21.83 -3.11
N VAL A 2 -15.17 -20.99 -2.84
CA VAL A 2 -16.55 -21.43 -2.57
C VAL A 2 -17.06 -22.39 -3.64
N HIS A 3 -16.96 -22.01 -4.92
CA HIS A 3 -17.38 -22.85 -6.04
C HIS A 3 -16.54 -24.12 -6.20
N GLY A 4 -15.22 -24.03 -5.99
CA GLY A 4 -14.31 -25.17 -6.10
C GLY A 4 -14.55 -26.23 -5.02
N LEU A 5 -15.07 -25.84 -3.85
CA LEU A 5 -15.45 -26.74 -2.77
C LEU A 5 -16.94 -27.15 -2.82
N GLY A 6 -17.68 -26.72 -3.84
CA GLY A 6 -19.09 -27.02 -3.98
C GLY A 6 -20.01 -26.27 -3.01
N TRP A 7 -19.51 -25.22 -2.35
CA TRP A 7 -20.34 -24.39 -1.47
C TRP A 7 -21.16 -23.40 -2.25
N LYS A 8 -22.30 -22.97 -1.68
CA LYS A 8 -23.14 -21.92 -2.26
C LYS A 8 -23.35 -20.82 -1.22
N LEU A 9 -22.96 -19.59 -1.58
CA LEU A 9 -23.14 -18.42 -0.70
C LEU A 9 -24.62 -18.17 -0.36
N SER A 10 -25.53 -18.44 -1.31
CA SER A 10 -26.97 -18.29 -1.12
C SER A 10 -27.56 -19.20 -0.05
N ASP A 11 -26.90 -20.28 0.26
CA ASP A 11 -27.39 -21.32 1.16
C ASP A 11 -26.91 -21.12 2.61
N ALA A 12 -26.01 -20.16 2.84
CA ALA A 12 -25.46 -19.87 4.16
C ALA A 12 -26.53 -19.24 5.08
N GLN A 13 -26.97 -19.97 6.08
CA GLN A 13 -27.98 -19.56 7.05
C GLN A 13 -27.61 -19.87 8.50
N THR A 14 -26.70 -20.80 8.71
CA THR A 14 -26.29 -21.25 10.05
C THR A 14 -24.91 -20.64 10.44
N THR A 15 -24.63 -20.67 11.73
CA THR A 15 -23.30 -20.28 12.24
C THR A 15 -22.17 -21.11 11.60
N GLU A 16 -22.44 -22.41 11.37
CA GLU A 16 -21.45 -23.30 10.74
C GLU A 16 -21.17 -22.86 9.29
N ASP A 17 -22.20 -22.50 8.53
CA ASP A 17 -22.03 -21.99 7.16
C ASP A 17 -21.22 -20.70 7.15
N PHE A 18 -21.49 -19.76 8.07
CA PHE A 18 -20.72 -18.51 8.17
C PHE A 18 -19.29 -18.77 8.61
N ASN A 19 -19.03 -19.71 9.53
CA ASN A 19 -17.67 -20.09 9.91
C ASN A 19 -16.90 -20.67 8.72
N ARG A 20 -17.54 -21.50 7.91
CA ARG A 20 -16.94 -22.06 6.70
C ARG A 20 -16.60 -20.96 5.68
N LEU A 21 -17.48 -19.99 5.47
CA LEU A 21 -17.21 -18.84 4.61
C LEU A 21 -16.08 -17.97 5.17
N ALA A 22 -16.06 -17.74 6.47
CA ALA A 22 -15.00 -16.99 7.15
C ALA A 22 -13.64 -17.68 7.01
N GLN A 23 -13.60 -19.00 7.11
CA GLN A 23 -12.40 -19.80 6.89
C GLN A 23 -11.90 -19.63 5.44
N GLY A 24 -12.80 -19.70 4.46
CA GLY A 24 -12.47 -19.43 3.05
C GLY A 24 -11.99 -18.02 2.80
N LEU A 25 -12.59 -17.00 3.45
CA LEU A 25 -12.14 -15.61 3.38
C LEU A 25 -10.74 -15.45 3.97
N THR A 26 -10.45 -16.09 5.10
CA THR A 26 -9.12 -16.05 5.73
C THR A 26 -8.06 -16.65 4.80
N VAL A 27 -8.36 -17.76 4.13
CA VAL A 27 -7.47 -18.33 3.12
C VAL A 27 -7.22 -17.34 1.98
N GLY A 28 -8.28 -16.70 1.45
CA GLY A 28 -8.15 -15.69 0.41
C GLY A 28 -7.27 -14.52 0.83
N HIS A 29 -7.46 -14.03 2.06
CA HIS A 29 -6.66 -12.96 2.64
C HIS A 29 -5.17 -13.33 2.78
N LEU A 30 -4.87 -14.58 3.13
CA LEU A 30 -3.48 -15.06 3.23
C LEU A 30 -2.80 -15.19 1.85
N LEU A 31 -3.56 -15.31 0.77
CA LEU A 31 -3.03 -15.50 -0.59
C LEU A 31 -2.96 -14.20 -1.42
N GLU A 32 -3.68 -13.13 -1.04
CA GLU A 32 -3.90 -11.98 -1.90
C GLU A 32 -2.65 -11.11 -2.16
N CYS A 33 -1.73 -11.03 -1.19
CA CYS A 33 -0.60 -10.11 -1.23
C CYS A 33 0.69 -10.75 -1.78
N SER A 34 0.60 -11.44 -2.91
CA SER A 34 1.76 -12.03 -3.60
C SER A 34 2.61 -12.89 -2.64
N GLY A 35 3.92 -12.67 -2.59
CA GLY A 35 4.85 -13.39 -1.73
C GLY A 35 4.83 -13.01 -0.25
N GLN A 36 3.94 -12.12 0.21
CA GLN A 36 3.96 -11.67 1.61
C GLN A 36 3.67 -12.81 2.59
N GLY A 37 2.71 -13.69 2.28
CA GLY A 37 2.43 -14.89 3.10
C GLY A 37 3.59 -15.88 3.17
N SER A 38 4.54 -15.81 2.24
CA SER A 38 5.79 -16.59 2.25
C SER A 38 7.02 -15.77 2.64
N GLY A 39 6.84 -14.68 3.38
CA GLY A 39 7.90 -13.91 3.99
C GLY A 39 8.41 -12.70 3.19
N GLY A 40 7.79 -12.39 2.04
CA GLY A 40 8.01 -11.11 1.38
C GLY A 40 7.54 -9.95 2.27
N ASN A 41 8.20 -8.79 2.17
CA ASN A 41 7.86 -7.62 2.99
C ASN A 41 7.80 -7.91 4.50
N PHE A 42 8.64 -8.82 4.99
CA PHE A 42 8.62 -9.25 6.39
C PHE A 42 9.00 -8.09 7.30
N GLY A 43 8.04 -7.64 8.11
CA GLY A 43 8.12 -6.38 8.87
C GLY A 43 8.92 -6.44 10.16
N ASP A 44 9.46 -7.58 10.55
CA ASP A 44 10.40 -7.65 11.65
C ASP A 44 11.75 -7.06 11.20
N GLN A 45 12.05 -5.86 11.66
CA GLN A 45 13.24 -5.09 11.29
C GLN A 45 14.55 -5.84 11.49
N ARG A 46 14.58 -6.84 12.37
CA ARG A 46 15.79 -7.60 12.69
C ARG A 46 15.91 -8.91 11.91
N HIS A 47 14.81 -9.43 11.40
CA HIS A 47 14.75 -10.78 10.87
C HIS A 47 14.37 -10.89 9.40
N TRP A 48 14.11 -9.80 8.69
CA TRP A 48 13.83 -9.86 7.24
C TRP A 48 14.95 -10.56 6.45
N GLN A 49 16.21 -10.48 6.93
CA GLN A 49 17.36 -11.16 6.33
C GLN A 49 17.32 -12.68 6.53
N SER A 50 16.48 -13.21 7.42
CA SER A 50 16.29 -14.65 7.60
C SER A 50 15.43 -15.27 6.50
N ILE A 51 14.74 -14.45 5.71
CA ILE A 51 13.93 -14.93 4.58
C ILE A 51 14.87 -15.27 3.43
N PRO A 52 14.94 -16.55 3.02
CA PRO A 52 15.90 -16.98 2.01
C PRO A 52 15.43 -16.57 0.61
N ASP A 53 16.40 -16.26 -0.24
CA ASP A 53 16.26 -16.09 -1.70
C ASP A 53 15.04 -15.24 -2.11
N LEU A 54 15.04 -13.98 -1.73
CA LEU A 54 14.00 -13.01 -2.07
C LEU A 54 13.84 -12.79 -3.58
N ALA A 55 14.90 -13.08 -4.36
CA ALA A 55 14.86 -12.93 -5.82
C ALA A 55 13.97 -13.97 -6.51
N HIS A 56 13.82 -15.14 -5.91
CA HIS A 56 13.00 -16.25 -6.42
C HIS A 56 11.83 -16.57 -5.49
N MET A 57 11.24 -15.56 -4.89
CA MET A 57 10.16 -15.68 -3.92
C MET A 57 9.01 -16.53 -4.47
N GLY A 58 8.69 -17.61 -3.78
CA GLY A 58 7.50 -18.42 -4.03
C GLY A 58 6.25 -17.73 -3.46
N TYR A 59 5.18 -17.70 -4.25
CA TYR A 59 3.90 -17.23 -3.74
C TYR A 59 3.28 -18.28 -2.82
N PRO A 60 2.49 -17.85 -1.81
CA PRO A 60 1.81 -18.78 -0.94
C PRO A 60 0.80 -19.62 -1.71
N ILE A 61 0.67 -20.88 -1.31
CA ILE A 61 -0.29 -21.85 -1.81
C ILE A 61 -1.13 -22.30 -0.60
N ALA A 62 -2.43 -22.47 -0.77
CA ALA A 62 -3.29 -23.06 0.22
C ALA A 62 -3.78 -24.45 -0.21
N GLU A 63 -3.54 -25.45 0.60
CA GLU A 63 -4.21 -26.75 0.55
C GLU A 63 -5.47 -26.66 1.38
N VAL A 64 -6.65 -26.63 0.77
CA VAL A 64 -7.92 -26.37 1.46
C VAL A 64 -8.72 -27.66 1.56
N PHE A 65 -9.22 -27.95 2.77
CA PHE A 65 -10.03 -29.11 3.06
C PHE A 65 -11.54 -28.79 2.97
N VAL A 66 -12.37 -29.83 2.86
CA VAL A 66 -13.82 -29.67 2.67
C VAL A 66 -14.49 -28.93 3.85
N ASP A 67 -13.94 -29.07 5.04
CA ASP A 67 -14.40 -28.36 6.26
C ASP A 67 -13.97 -26.88 6.29
N GLY A 68 -13.16 -26.44 5.32
CA GLY A 68 -12.64 -25.08 5.20
C GLY A 68 -11.30 -24.86 5.90
N THR A 69 -10.82 -25.80 6.68
CA THR A 69 -9.46 -25.71 7.23
C THR A 69 -8.43 -25.75 6.10
N ALA A 70 -7.25 -25.20 6.33
CA ALA A 70 -6.26 -25.09 5.28
C ALA A 70 -4.83 -25.27 5.82
N ILE A 71 -3.92 -25.61 4.91
CA ILE A 71 -2.48 -25.51 5.15
C ILE A 71 -1.93 -24.50 4.17
N ILE A 72 -1.27 -23.49 4.70
CA ILE A 72 -0.53 -22.50 3.91
C ILE A 72 0.88 -23.03 3.69
N THR A 73 1.31 -23.03 2.45
CA THR A 73 2.61 -23.51 2.01
C THR A 73 3.13 -22.68 0.80
N LYS A 74 4.17 -23.14 0.14
CA LYS A 74 4.69 -22.57 -1.11
C LYS A 74 5.18 -23.68 -2.05
N ALA A 75 5.42 -23.35 -3.31
CA ALA A 75 6.00 -24.30 -4.25
C ALA A 75 7.40 -24.76 -3.78
N PRO A 76 7.75 -26.04 -3.97
CA PRO A 76 9.09 -26.52 -3.68
C PRO A 76 10.13 -25.77 -4.55
N ASP A 77 11.36 -25.74 -4.08
CA ASP A 77 12.51 -25.14 -4.77
C ASP A 77 12.37 -23.63 -5.07
N THR A 78 11.46 -22.93 -4.39
CA THR A 78 11.33 -21.47 -4.44
C THR A 78 11.90 -20.81 -3.20
N GLY A 79 12.27 -19.54 -3.32
CA GLY A 79 12.64 -18.67 -2.19
C GLY A 79 11.46 -18.40 -1.24
N GLY A 80 11.72 -17.69 -0.16
CA GLY A 80 10.76 -17.40 0.88
C GLY A 80 10.71 -18.46 1.98
N LEU A 81 9.95 -18.14 3.02
CA LEU A 81 9.75 -18.96 4.22
C LEU A 81 8.30 -18.89 4.65
N VAL A 82 7.64 -20.04 4.78
CA VAL A 82 6.30 -20.14 5.35
C VAL A 82 6.42 -20.75 6.74
N ASN A 83 6.19 -19.93 7.75
CA ASN A 83 6.16 -20.34 9.15
C ASN A 83 5.09 -19.54 9.91
N PHE A 84 4.97 -19.78 11.20
CA PHE A 84 4.01 -19.08 12.05
C PHE A 84 4.12 -17.56 11.92
N ASP A 85 5.32 -17.00 11.93
CA ASP A 85 5.52 -15.55 11.95
C ASP A 85 5.16 -14.89 10.62
N THR A 86 5.53 -15.49 9.48
CA THR A 86 5.22 -14.93 8.15
C THR A 86 3.73 -15.01 7.85
N VAL A 87 3.06 -16.12 8.21
CA VAL A 87 1.61 -16.28 8.03
C VAL A 87 0.84 -15.36 8.98
N ARG A 88 1.26 -15.24 10.24
CA ARG A 88 0.66 -14.30 11.20
C ARG A 88 0.76 -12.87 10.73
N GLN A 89 1.90 -12.46 10.17
CA GLN A 89 2.07 -11.11 9.64
C GLN A 89 1.09 -10.83 8.50
N GLN A 90 0.94 -11.75 7.55
CA GLN A 90 -0.04 -11.60 6.47
C GLN A 90 -1.47 -11.63 7.01
N LEU A 91 -1.78 -12.46 8.00
CA LEU A 91 -3.11 -12.55 8.61
C LEU A 91 -3.56 -11.19 9.19
N LEU A 92 -2.63 -10.43 9.76
CA LEU A 92 -2.92 -9.13 10.39
C LEU A 92 -2.67 -7.94 9.47
N TYR A 93 -2.19 -8.16 8.25
CA TYR A 93 -1.90 -7.12 7.30
C TYR A 93 -3.17 -6.44 6.79
N GLU A 94 -3.21 -5.10 6.83
CA GLU A 94 -4.37 -4.28 6.44
C GLU A 94 -5.67 -4.58 7.22
N VAL A 95 -5.58 -5.26 8.36
CA VAL A 95 -6.72 -5.55 9.22
C VAL A 95 -6.91 -4.42 10.24
N HIS A 96 -8.00 -3.66 10.08
CA HIS A 96 -8.34 -2.59 11.00
C HIS A 96 -8.91 -3.11 12.33
N ASN A 97 -9.82 -4.09 12.26
CA ASN A 97 -10.42 -4.72 13.42
C ASN A 97 -10.48 -6.24 13.22
N PRO A 98 -9.64 -7.02 13.93
CA PRO A 98 -9.61 -8.48 13.77
C PRO A 98 -10.89 -9.18 14.25
N HIS A 99 -11.70 -8.52 15.10
CA HIS A 99 -12.98 -9.08 15.55
C HIS A 99 -14.16 -8.73 14.64
N ALA A 100 -13.95 -7.90 13.62
CA ALA A 100 -14.99 -7.54 12.66
C ALA A 100 -14.35 -7.13 11.32
N TYR A 101 -13.81 -8.10 10.61
CA TYR A 101 -13.30 -7.91 9.26
C TYR A 101 -14.44 -8.08 8.26
N PHE A 102 -14.89 -6.95 7.71
CA PHE A 102 -16.05 -6.91 6.81
C PHE A 102 -15.69 -7.35 5.39
N SER A 103 -16.42 -8.30 4.87
CA SER A 103 -16.45 -8.63 3.45
C SER A 103 -17.88 -8.61 2.90
N PRO A 104 -18.06 -8.64 1.58
CA PRO A 104 -19.39 -8.78 1.01
C PRO A 104 -20.14 -10.03 1.44
N ASP A 105 -19.47 -11.12 1.78
CA ASP A 105 -20.07 -12.43 1.94
C ASP A 105 -20.21 -12.85 3.41
N VAL A 106 -19.39 -12.34 4.27
CA VAL A 106 -19.33 -12.72 5.70
C VAL A 106 -18.60 -11.63 6.49
N VAL A 107 -18.93 -11.48 7.76
CA VAL A 107 -18.10 -10.72 8.71
C VAL A 107 -17.24 -11.74 9.45
N LEU A 108 -15.92 -11.64 9.26
CA LEU A 108 -14.94 -12.53 9.86
C LEU A 108 -14.49 -12.02 11.23
N ASP A 109 -14.50 -12.90 12.22
CA ASP A 109 -13.81 -12.74 13.50
C ASP A 109 -12.57 -13.64 13.52
N MET A 110 -11.40 -13.02 13.65
CA MET A 110 -10.10 -13.68 13.68
C MET A 110 -9.69 -14.10 15.11
N GLY A 111 -10.50 -13.78 16.14
CA GLY A 111 -10.12 -13.94 17.54
C GLY A 111 -9.91 -15.39 17.99
N GLN A 112 -10.40 -16.37 17.24
CA GLN A 112 -10.23 -17.80 17.50
C GLN A 112 -9.40 -18.51 16.43
N ILE A 113 -8.76 -17.75 15.53
CA ILE A 113 -7.86 -18.34 14.53
C ILE A 113 -6.64 -18.93 15.23
N GLU A 114 -6.36 -20.17 14.90
CA GLU A 114 -5.18 -20.88 15.33
C GLU A 114 -4.28 -21.17 14.13
N LEU A 115 -3.00 -20.81 14.28
CA LEU A 115 -1.93 -21.11 13.34
C LEU A 115 -1.00 -22.13 13.97
N THR A 116 -0.89 -23.30 13.38
CA THR A 116 0.03 -24.36 13.84
C THR A 116 1.14 -24.55 12.81
N ASP A 117 2.37 -24.25 13.19
CA ASP A 117 3.54 -24.51 12.35
C ASP A 117 3.83 -26.01 12.34
N GLU A 118 3.68 -26.66 11.17
CA GLU A 118 3.95 -28.09 10.97
C GLU A 118 5.40 -28.35 10.50
N GLY A 119 6.21 -27.30 10.36
CA GLY A 119 7.54 -27.35 9.75
C GLY A 119 7.50 -27.40 8.22
N ASP A 120 8.66 -27.47 7.61
CA ASP A 120 8.82 -27.65 6.15
C ASP A 120 7.98 -26.69 5.28
N ASN A 121 7.88 -25.41 5.70
CA ASN A 121 7.05 -24.40 5.06
C ASN A 121 5.55 -24.76 5.03
N ARG A 122 5.02 -25.29 6.09
CA ARG A 122 3.62 -25.66 6.22
C ARG A 122 3.03 -25.11 7.52
N VAL A 123 1.99 -24.30 7.40
CA VAL A 123 1.27 -23.72 8.54
C VAL A 123 -0.20 -24.05 8.41
N ARG A 124 -0.74 -24.81 9.39
CA ARG A 124 -2.16 -25.13 9.45
C ARG A 124 -2.95 -23.95 10.00
N LEU A 125 -4.07 -23.67 9.34
CA LEU A 125 -5.03 -22.61 9.67
C LEU A 125 -6.36 -23.23 10.07
N THR A 126 -6.88 -22.88 11.25
CA THR A 126 -8.19 -23.29 11.76
C THR A 126 -8.86 -22.17 12.55
N GLY A 127 -10.12 -22.35 12.95
CA GLY A 127 -10.76 -21.54 13.98
C GLY A 127 -11.35 -20.19 13.53
N ALA A 128 -11.34 -19.85 12.26
CA ALA A 128 -12.00 -18.62 11.79
C ALA A 128 -13.51 -18.69 12.07
N GLN A 129 -14.06 -17.63 12.66
CA GLN A 129 -15.48 -17.50 12.96
C GLN A 129 -16.14 -16.47 12.07
N GLY A 130 -17.38 -16.72 11.69
CA GLY A 130 -18.14 -15.86 10.80
C GLY A 130 -19.52 -15.53 11.32
N SER A 131 -20.00 -14.37 10.92
CA SER A 131 -21.40 -13.96 11.09
C SER A 131 -21.98 -13.44 9.80
N ALA A 132 -23.31 -13.23 9.78
CA ALA A 132 -24.03 -12.79 8.60
C ALA A 132 -23.40 -11.55 7.95
N PRO A 133 -23.37 -11.49 6.61
CA PRO A 133 -22.79 -10.36 5.88
C PRO A 133 -23.53 -9.04 6.17
N PRO A 134 -22.86 -7.89 6.03
CA PRO A 134 -23.46 -6.59 6.28
C PRO A 134 -24.62 -6.32 5.30
N GLN A 135 -25.64 -5.56 5.74
CA GLN A 135 -26.77 -5.16 4.90
C GLN A 135 -26.39 -4.13 3.84
N GLN A 136 -25.27 -3.46 4.02
CA GLN A 136 -24.73 -2.48 3.10
C GLN A 136 -23.35 -2.89 2.62
N LEU A 137 -23.04 -2.53 1.38
CA LEU A 137 -21.74 -2.76 0.76
C LEU A 137 -20.97 -1.45 0.67
N LYS A 138 -19.66 -1.50 0.87
CA LYS A 138 -18.77 -0.37 0.65
C LYS A 138 -18.60 -0.12 -0.85
N VAL A 139 -18.80 1.12 -1.25
CA VAL A 139 -18.48 1.63 -2.59
C VAL A 139 -17.37 2.66 -2.45
N VAL A 140 -16.37 2.55 -3.27
CA VAL A 140 -15.31 3.55 -3.38
C VAL A 140 -15.54 4.31 -4.68
N ALA A 141 -16.03 5.54 -4.57
CA ALA A 141 -16.23 6.42 -5.71
C ALA A 141 -14.96 7.24 -5.97
N GLY A 142 -14.48 7.21 -7.20
CA GLY A 142 -13.41 8.11 -7.66
C GLY A 142 -14.01 9.38 -8.23
N PHE A 143 -13.44 10.53 -7.90
CA PHE A 143 -13.82 11.82 -8.48
C PHE A 143 -12.59 12.67 -8.83
N LYS A 144 -12.75 13.60 -9.76
CA LYS A 144 -11.67 14.53 -10.13
C LYS A 144 -11.52 15.59 -9.05
N GLU A 145 -10.32 15.71 -8.49
CA GLU A 145 -10.02 16.63 -7.39
C GLU A 145 -9.06 17.75 -7.78
N GLY A 146 -8.76 17.89 -9.05
CA GLY A 146 -7.84 18.89 -9.57
C GLY A 146 -6.58 18.29 -10.18
N PHE A 147 -5.47 18.97 -10.00
CA PHE A 147 -4.18 18.61 -10.61
C PHE A 147 -3.07 18.68 -9.58
N LYS A 148 -2.04 17.87 -9.79
CA LYS A 148 -0.77 17.98 -9.08
C LYS A 148 0.38 18.16 -10.06
N ALA A 149 1.40 18.86 -9.62
CA ALA A 149 2.73 18.83 -10.21
C ALA A 149 3.73 18.38 -9.15
N ASP A 150 4.61 17.47 -9.51
CA ASP A 150 5.51 16.77 -8.61
C ASP A 150 6.93 16.91 -9.16
N VAL A 151 7.78 17.63 -8.46
CA VAL A 151 9.16 17.88 -8.87
C VAL A 151 10.11 17.50 -7.77
N THR A 152 11.13 16.75 -8.14
CA THR A 152 12.25 16.39 -7.25
C THR A 152 13.54 16.95 -7.85
N TRP A 153 14.35 17.60 -7.01
CA TRP A 153 15.69 18.06 -7.40
C TRP A 153 16.64 18.01 -6.21
N GLY A 154 17.91 18.10 -6.46
CA GLY A 154 18.93 18.00 -5.43
C GLY A 154 20.07 18.97 -5.62
N PHE A 155 20.81 19.18 -4.54
CA PHE A 155 22.04 19.93 -4.49
C PHE A 155 23.16 19.13 -3.85
N SER A 156 24.36 19.21 -4.42
CA SER A 156 25.54 18.54 -3.87
C SER A 156 26.26 19.42 -2.85
N TRP A 157 27.15 18.78 -2.10
CA TRP A 157 28.15 19.44 -1.25
C TRP A 157 28.92 20.55 -2.00
N PRO A 158 29.46 21.59 -1.35
CA PRO A 158 29.22 21.98 0.05
C PRO A 158 27.87 22.68 0.27
N ASP A 159 27.47 22.81 1.55
CA ASP A 159 26.28 23.55 1.97
C ASP A 159 24.98 23.03 1.32
N ALA A 160 24.88 21.71 1.16
CA ALA A 160 23.75 21.07 0.46
C ALA A 160 22.39 21.42 1.09
N TRP A 161 22.32 21.49 2.43
CA TRP A 161 21.11 21.86 3.15
C TRP A 161 20.72 23.31 2.94
N ASP A 162 21.65 24.23 3.09
CA ASP A 162 21.37 25.67 2.92
C ASP A 162 20.92 25.98 1.50
N LYS A 163 21.51 25.31 0.50
CA LYS A 163 21.08 25.43 -0.90
C LYS A 163 19.66 24.95 -1.15
N VAL A 164 19.30 23.81 -0.56
CA VAL A 164 17.94 23.27 -0.66
C VAL A 164 16.93 24.22 -0.02
N GLN A 165 17.24 24.78 1.16
CA GLN A 165 16.40 25.77 1.83
C GLN A 165 16.27 27.06 1.02
N ALA A 166 17.35 27.53 0.44
CA ALA A 166 17.34 28.70 -0.44
C ALA A 166 16.50 28.45 -1.71
N ALA A 167 16.65 27.28 -2.32
CA ALA A 167 15.86 26.88 -3.49
C ALA A 167 14.35 26.80 -3.17
N GLU A 168 13.97 26.24 -2.03
CA GLU A 168 12.59 26.25 -1.57
C GLU A 168 12.06 27.67 -1.43
N ALA A 169 12.80 28.55 -0.76
CA ALA A 169 12.42 29.95 -0.58
C ALA A 169 12.24 30.68 -1.92
N ILE A 170 13.13 30.42 -2.88
CA ILE A 170 13.02 30.98 -4.24
C ILE A 170 11.73 30.51 -4.91
N ILE A 171 11.41 29.23 -4.88
CA ILE A 171 10.20 28.70 -5.50
C ILE A 171 8.94 29.29 -4.84
N ARG A 172 8.90 29.39 -3.53
CA ARG A 172 7.78 30.03 -2.80
C ARG A 172 7.58 31.47 -3.21
N THR A 173 8.68 32.24 -3.34
CA THR A 173 8.65 33.62 -3.84
C THR A 173 8.11 33.69 -5.25
N GLN A 174 8.59 32.83 -6.16
CA GLN A 174 8.13 32.83 -7.55
C GLN A 174 6.65 32.43 -7.70
N LEU A 175 6.16 31.50 -6.88
CA LEU A 175 4.74 31.16 -6.84
C LEU A 175 3.89 32.39 -6.46
N GLN A 176 4.32 33.14 -5.47
CA GLN A 176 3.62 34.36 -5.02
C GLN A 176 3.66 35.47 -6.08
N GLU A 177 4.84 35.81 -6.59
CA GLU A 177 5.02 36.90 -7.55
C GLU A 177 4.30 36.63 -8.88
N ARG A 178 4.33 35.38 -9.35
CA ARG A 178 3.64 34.97 -10.57
C ARG A 178 2.16 34.69 -10.36
N ARG A 179 1.69 34.78 -9.12
CA ARG A 179 0.30 34.53 -8.73
C ARG A 179 -0.21 33.17 -9.23
N ILE A 180 0.63 32.13 -9.11
CA ILE A 180 0.23 30.76 -9.45
C ILE A 180 -0.71 30.28 -8.36
N PRO A 181 -1.99 29.98 -8.66
CA PRO A 181 -2.93 29.55 -7.64
C PRO A 181 -2.65 28.08 -7.25
N PHE A 182 -2.67 27.81 -5.95
CA PHE A 182 -2.58 26.43 -5.41
C PHE A 182 -3.32 26.33 -4.08
N ASP A 183 -3.78 25.12 -3.80
CA ASP A 183 -4.42 24.79 -2.53
C ASP A 183 -3.39 24.38 -1.47
N GLU A 184 -2.36 23.63 -1.90
CA GLU A 184 -1.34 23.08 -1.03
C GLU A 184 0.02 22.98 -1.75
N LEU A 185 1.09 23.27 -1.01
CA LEU A 185 2.46 22.99 -1.41
C LEU A 185 3.10 22.08 -0.35
N PHE A 186 3.23 20.82 -0.70
CA PHE A 186 3.87 19.82 0.13
C PHE A 186 5.37 19.77 -0.18
N VAL A 187 6.19 19.74 0.86
CA VAL A 187 7.66 19.70 0.75
C VAL A 187 8.21 18.62 1.65
N GLU A 188 9.05 17.79 1.09
CA GLU A 188 9.75 16.72 1.82
C GLU A 188 11.18 16.56 1.32
N TYR A 189 12.02 15.96 2.16
CA TYR A 189 13.43 15.69 1.86
C TYR A 189 13.64 14.18 1.81
N PRO A 190 13.67 13.55 0.61
CA PRO A 190 13.91 12.13 0.45
C PRO A 190 15.16 11.64 1.17
N GLY A 191 15.01 10.59 1.98
CA GLY A 191 16.09 10.07 2.81
C GLY A 191 16.26 10.76 4.18
N LEU A 192 15.53 11.84 4.44
CA LEU A 192 15.54 12.53 5.74
C LEU A 192 14.18 12.43 6.44
N ASN A 193 13.11 12.94 5.83
CA ASN A 193 11.80 12.99 6.46
C ASN A 193 10.63 12.51 5.60
N SER A 194 10.85 12.09 4.37
CA SER A 194 9.77 11.70 3.46
C SER A 194 8.96 10.48 3.93
N ALA A 195 9.57 9.58 4.72
CA ALA A 195 8.87 8.39 5.23
C ALA A 195 8.00 8.68 6.47
N HIS A 196 8.44 9.58 7.34
CA HIS A 196 7.81 9.81 8.65
C HIS A 196 7.39 11.27 8.87
N GLY A 197 7.58 12.14 7.88
CA GLY A 197 7.19 13.56 7.96
C GLY A 197 7.81 14.26 9.18
N ALA A 198 6.97 15.00 9.91
CA ALA A 198 7.39 15.75 11.09
C ALA A 198 7.83 14.87 12.29
N LEU A 199 7.58 13.56 12.24
CA LEU A 199 8.04 12.64 13.29
C LEU A 199 9.51 12.23 13.11
N ALA A 200 10.09 12.47 11.93
CA ALA A 200 11.51 12.20 11.69
C ALA A 200 12.36 13.36 12.25
N PRO A 201 13.23 13.13 13.23
CA PRO A 201 14.15 14.17 13.68
C PRO A 201 15.16 14.47 12.58
N LEU A 202 15.24 15.72 12.15
CA LEU A 202 16.28 16.15 11.23
C LEU A 202 17.60 16.33 11.98
N PRO A 203 18.74 15.88 11.42
CA PRO A 203 20.04 16.24 11.94
C PRO A 203 20.27 17.76 11.97
N PRO A 204 21.21 18.25 12.78
CA PRO A 204 21.59 19.66 12.76
C PRO A 204 22.00 20.15 11.37
N ALA A 205 21.70 21.40 11.01
CA ALA A 205 22.02 21.97 9.72
C ALA A 205 23.50 21.84 9.34
N ALA A 206 24.41 21.98 10.33
CA ALA A 206 25.85 21.81 10.11
C ALA A 206 26.21 20.39 9.62
N GLU A 207 25.55 19.35 10.14
CA GLU A 207 25.73 17.98 9.68
C GLU A 207 25.11 17.76 8.30
N LEU A 208 23.94 18.33 8.06
CA LEU A 208 23.27 18.22 6.77
C LEU A 208 24.06 18.92 5.65
N ASN A 209 24.73 20.03 5.96
CA ASN A 209 25.56 20.75 5.00
C ASN A 209 26.80 19.95 4.56
N GLU A 210 27.25 19.00 5.37
CA GLU A 210 28.36 18.10 5.04
C GLU A 210 27.93 16.84 4.27
N ARG A 211 26.64 16.69 3.97
CA ARG A 211 26.16 15.58 3.13
C ARG A 211 26.63 15.75 1.69
N ASN A 212 26.95 14.65 1.02
CA ASN A 212 27.33 14.67 -0.40
C ASN A 212 26.27 15.30 -1.28
N GLU A 213 24.99 15.05 -0.94
CA GLU A 213 23.83 15.57 -1.62
C GLU A 213 22.60 15.58 -0.72
N ILE A 214 21.69 16.50 -0.94
CA ILE A 214 20.34 16.51 -0.36
C ILE A 214 19.33 16.74 -1.48
N TRP A 215 18.30 15.88 -1.48
CA TRP A 215 17.18 15.97 -2.40
C TRP A 215 15.97 16.58 -1.71
N VAL A 216 15.22 17.37 -2.44
CA VAL A 216 13.93 17.91 -2.04
C VAL A 216 12.88 17.53 -3.09
N ARG A 217 11.73 17.12 -2.62
CA ARG A 217 10.54 16.90 -3.43
C ARG A 217 9.50 17.94 -3.07
N MET A 218 8.98 18.64 -4.05
CA MET A 218 7.89 19.59 -3.90
C MET A 218 6.70 19.15 -4.74
N VAL A 219 5.54 19.05 -4.10
CA VAL A 219 4.28 18.69 -4.76
C VAL A 219 3.30 19.84 -4.58
N LEU A 220 2.88 20.40 -5.69
CA LEU A 220 1.86 21.46 -5.73
C LEU A 220 0.52 20.84 -6.12
N ARG A 221 -0.50 21.06 -5.29
CA ARG A 221 -1.90 20.73 -5.57
C ARG A 221 -2.67 21.99 -5.95
N THR A 222 -3.46 21.91 -7.02
CA THR A 222 -4.19 23.06 -7.57
C THR A 222 -5.42 22.63 -8.36
N PRO A 223 -6.50 23.40 -8.40
CA PRO A 223 -7.64 23.12 -9.28
C PRO A 223 -7.35 23.36 -10.76
N SER A 224 -6.21 24.00 -11.11
CA SER A 224 -5.88 24.45 -12.47
C SER A 224 -4.72 23.67 -13.07
N LYS A 225 -4.95 23.00 -14.22
CA LYS A 225 -3.88 22.37 -14.99
C LYS A 225 -2.79 23.36 -15.41
N ALA A 226 -3.19 24.57 -15.83
CA ALA A 226 -2.25 25.61 -16.23
C ALA A 226 -1.34 26.07 -15.07
N ALA A 227 -1.87 26.09 -13.84
CA ALA A 227 -1.08 26.40 -12.65
C ALA A 227 -0.09 25.27 -12.33
N ALA A 228 -0.51 24.02 -12.42
CA ALA A 228 0.36 22.86 -12.24
C ALA A 228 1.51 22.84 -13.29
N ASP A 229 1.18 23.09 -14.56
CA ASP A 229 2.17 23.21 -15.62
C ASP A 229 3.10 24.44 -15.40
N GLY A 230 2.54 25.55 -14.89
CA GLY A 230 3.28 26.76 -14.53
C GLY A 230 4.31 26.52 -13.42
N PHE A 231 3.96 25.72 -12.42
CA PHE A 231 4.87 25.33 -11.35
C PHE A 231 6.08 24.56 -11.89
N GLY A 232 5.87 23.56 -12.74
CA GLY A 232 6.95 22.76 -13.32
C GLY A 232 7.96 23.61 -14.13
N ARG A 233 7.51 24.70 -14.73
CA ARG A 233 8.37 25.60 -15.52
C ARG A 233 9.29 26.49 -14.69
N LEU A 234 9.12 26.57 -13.37
CA LEU A 234 10.00 27.32 -12.49
C LEU A 234 11.38 26.67 -12.34
N PHE A 235 11.46 25.35 -12.48
CA PHE A 235 12.67 24.60 -12.14
C PHE A 235 13.81 24.71 -13.15
N PRO A 236 13.60 24.70 -14.47
CA PRO A 236 14.68 24.93 -15.42
C PRO A 236 15.35 26.30 -15.23
N TRP A 237 14.54 27.32 -14.94
CA TRP A 237 15.06 28.64 -14.65
C TRP A 237 15.90 28.65 -13.37
N MET A 238 15.39 28.04 -12.30
CA MET A 238 16.08 28.00 -11.02
C MET A 238 17.39 27.22 -11.09
N ALA A 239 17.49 26.21 -11.94
CA ALA A 239 18.73 25.44 -12.11
C ALA A 239 19.91 26.30 -12.59
N LEU A 240 19.64 27.41 -13.28
CA LEU A 240 20.66 28.36 -13.80
C LEU A 240 20.68 29.71 -13.06
N SER A 241 19.66 30.00 -12.26
CA SER A 241 19.50 31.26 -11.54
C SER A 241 19.41 31.13 -10.04
N GLY A 242 19.42 29.88 -9.53
CA GLY A 242 19.40 29.55 -8.12
C GLY A 242 20.79 29.19 -7.56
N PRO A 243 20.84 28.52 -6.42
CA PRO A 243 22.09 28.05 -5.82
C PRO A 243 22.89 27.15 -6.75
N ALA A 244 24.22 27.21 -6.65
CA ALA A 244 25.11 26.42 -7.49
C ALA A 244 25.10 24.92 -7.12
N TYR A 245 25.60 24.09 -8.05
CA TYR A 245 25.81 22.65 -7.88
C TYR A 245 24.54 21.83 -7.70
N THR A 246 23.54 22.10 -8.57
CA THR A 246 22.40 21.21 -8.66
C THR A 246 22.80 19.84 -9.19
N CYS A 247 22.33 18.76 -8.53
CA CYS A 247 22.58 17.37 -8.94
C CYS A 247 21.66 16.92 -10.08
N GLY A 248 20.65 17.69 -10.42
CA GLY A 248 19.61 17.33 -11.38
C GLY A 248 18.21 17.49 -10.82
N PHE A 249 17.23 17.28 -11.70
CA PHE A 249 15.82 17.39 -11.35
C PHE A 249 14.96 16.49 -12.22
N GLN A 250 13.81 16.07 -11.69
CA GLN A 250 12.82 15.22 -12.34
C GLN A 250 11.42 15.81 -12.17
N GLY A 251 10.52 15.46 -13.06
CA GLY A 251 9.09 15.77 -12.92
C GLY A 251 8.64 17.12 -13.46
N MET A 252 9.50 17.91 -14.09
CA MET A 252 9.20 19.28 -14.52
C MET A 252 7.97 19.43 -15.43
N ASN A 253 7.62 18.40 -16.18
CA ASN A 253 6.51 18.42 -17.13
C ASN A 253 5.38 17.45 -16.75
N ASN A 254 5.38 16.95 -15.53
CA ASN A 254 4.47 15.88 -15.09
C ASN A 254 3.34 16.45 -14.24
N SER A 255 2.51 17.34 -14.82
CA SER A 255 1.21 17.59 -14.19
C SER A 255 0.28 16.41 -14.48
N SER A 256 -0.42 15.95 -13.46
CA SER A 256 -1.41 14.87 -13.56
C SER A 256 -2.71 15.24 -12.86
N GLU A 257 -3.81 14.67 -13.36
CA GLU A 257 -5.08 14.78 -12.62
C GLU A 257 -4.97 14.09 -11.26
N LEU A 258 -5.53 14.72 -10.25
CA LEU A 258 -5.77 14.11 -8.95
C LEU A 258 -7.13 13.43 -8.95
N LEU A 259 -7.14 12.17 -8.49
CA LEU A 259 -8.35 11.44 -8.20
C LEU A 259 -8.55 11.42 -6.68
N GLY A 260 -9.60 12.06 -6.22
CA GLY A 260 -10.09 11.91 -4.86
C GLY A 260 -10.86 10.60 -4.72
N ILE A 261 -10.85 10.03 -3.52
CA ILE A 261 -11.59 8.82 -3.18
C ILE A 261 -12.63 9.17 -2.14
N TRP A 262 -13.89 8.82 -2.44
CA TRP A 262 -15.00 8.99 -1.52
C TRP A 262 -15.61 7.62 -1.18
N PRO A 263 -15.33 7.07 0.01
CA PRO A 263 -16.01 5.86 0.46
C PRO A 263 -17.45 6.17 0.86
N THR A 264 -18.38 5.35 0.36
CA THR A 264 -19.80 5.43 0.70
C THR A 264 -20.38 4.03 0.84
N LEU A 265 -21.63 3.94 1.22
CA LEU A 265 -22.37 2.70 1.39
C LEU A 265 -23.53 2.63 0.43
N ILE A 266 -23.81 1.43 -0.08
CA ILE A 266 -24.98 1.11 -0.89
C ILE A 266 -25.69 -0.10 -0.30
N ASP A 267 -27.03 -0.10 -0.36
CA ASP A 267 -27.79 -1.26 0.11
C ASP A 267 -27.48 -2.48 -0.75
N ARG A 268 -27.19 -3.60 -0.11
CA ARG A 268 -26.81 -4.86 -0.76
C ARG A 268 -27.79 -5.31 -1.84
N HIS A 269 -29.09 -5.14 -1.62
CA HIS A 269 -30.11 -5.59 -2.56
C HIS A 269 -30.08 -4.85 -3.92
N LEU A 270 -29.40 -3.72 -4.00
CA LEU A 270 -29.20 -2.95 -5.24
C LEU A 270 -28.04 -3.49 -6.10
N VAL A 271 -27.23 -4.37 -5.54
CA VAL A 271 -26.06 -4.95 -6.22
C VAL A 271 -26.33 -6.42 -6.53
N LYS A 272 -26.26 -6.77 -7.80
CA LYS A 272 -26.37 -8.17 -8.25
C LYS A 272 -24.98 -8.70 -8.59
N ALA A 273 -24.53 -9.71 -7.85
CA ALA A 273 -23.32 -10.44 -8.20
C ALA A 273 -23.59 -11.31 -9.45
N HIS A 274 -22.62 -11.35 -10.36
CA HIS A 274 -22.62 -12.22 -11.52
C HIS A 274 -21.35 -13.08 -11.49
N VAL A 275 -21.48 -14.37 -11.71
CA VAL A 275 -20.37 -15.32 -11.72
C VAL A 275 -20.43 -16.13 -13.02
N ASP A 276 -19.39 -15.98 -13.85
CA ASP A 276 -19.21 -16.78 -15.05
C ASP A 276 -18.18 -17.88 -14.78
N MET A 277 -18.52 -19.11 -15.10
CA MET A 277 -17.62 -20.27 -15.01
C MET A 277 -16.96 -20.48 -16.36
N LEU A 278 -15.63 -20.43 -16.39
CA LEU A 278 -14.84 -20.78 -17.57
C LEU A 278 -14.40 -22.24 -17.45
N GLU A 279 -14.89 -23.07 -18.38
CA GLU A 279 -14.36 -24.44 -18.53
C GLU A 279 -13.06 -24.37 -19.33
N THR A 280 -11.93 -24.70 -18.70
CA THR A 280 -10.67 -24.92 -19.42
C THR A 280 -10.71 -26.32 -19.98
N GLN A 281 -10.59 -26.47 -21.32
CA GLN A 281 -10.31 -27.76 -21.92
C GLN A 281 -8.93 -28.24 -21.45
N ALA A 282 -8.87 -29.39 -20.81
CA ALA A 282 -7.66 -30.04 -20.33
C ALA A 282 -6.81 -30.52 -21.53
#